data_89de73ec318d22d1dfc21ce916f2820d
#
_entry.id   89de73ec318d22d1dfc21ce916f2820d
#
_cell.length_a   1.000
_cell.length_b   1.000
_cell.length_c   1.000
_cell.angle_alpha   90.00
_cell.angle_beta   90.00
_cell.angle_gamma   90.00
#
_symmetry.space_group_name_H-M   'P 1'
#
loop_
_entity.id
_entity.type
_entity.pdbx_description
1 polymer ?
#
loop_
_entity_poly.entity_id
_entity_poly.type
_entity_poly.pdbx_seq_one_letter_code
_entity_poly.pdbx_strand_id
1 'polypeptide(L)'
;IAKTRLGDNEEAFTILNDLYYNKKDAEVALAISDYYISFNENKQALDILQEYIKKDPNNIKILNQLAVLQLVNDNEDKAIEYKMKVYKYHEFNKNRDKQKKAKAWILSIDPKYFDKPLKSKKVEKEKELKEQKKYQEEEINNYQDNQVVPNYEKFEFAANSWGSGFIVGKGKYVITNYHVIHNARRIGVRNGLGQIRNAKVVDFSKKLDLALLQLDRNYHHKISLKTKIFKNPRPGDDVVTIGFPGIGETAWQPTITEGIVSKVFTEDDAYPATFMTTIAINPGNSGGPIFDLNGNLVGVAYASLNKLNWIKAGLAEEISLPTDMGYAIKSRMINKIFEYKQNKKFNNKKYSRAALYQKMLPSVVFVAISK
;
A
#
# COMPACT_ATOMS: atom_id res chain seq x y z
N ILE A 1 9.54 24.69 -6.41
CA ILE A 1 10.81 24.15 -6.93
C ILE A 1 11.99 24.57 -6.04
N ALA A 2 12.12 25.88 -5.70
CA ALA A 2 13.22 26.36 -4.83
C ALA A 2 13.14 25.77 -3.40
N LYS A 3 11.94 25.74 -2.79
CA LYS A 3 11.72 25.17 -1.44
C LYS A 3 11.92 23.65 -1.39
N THR A 4 11.50 22.91 -2.42
CA THR A 4 11.74 21.45 -2.49
C THR A 4 13.24 21.10 -2.49
N ARG A 5 14.07 21.96 -3.05
CA ARG A 5 15.54 21.81 -3.02
C ARG A 5 16.17 22.12 -1.67
N LEU A 6 15.48 22.85 -0.80
CA LEU A 6 15.96 23.26 0.53
C LEU A 6 15.47 22.36 1.69
N GLY A 7 14.69 21.32 1.39
CA GLY A 7 14.26 20.35 2.40
C GLY A 7 12.91 20.62 3.08
N ASP A 8 12.24 21.72 2.77
CA ASP A 8 10.89 22.05 3.30
C ASP A 8 9.81 21.42 2.40
N ASN A 9 9.84 20.09 2.29
CA ASN A 9 9.05 19.36 1.30
C ASN A 9 7.53 19.49 1.50
N GLU A 10 7.03 19.48 2.73
CA GLU A 10 5.57 19.56 3.00
C GLU A 10 5.00 20.94 2.70
N GLU A 11 5.69 22.00 3.08
CA GLU A 11 5.27 23.37 2.78
C GLU A 11 5.32 23.65 1.28
N ALA A 12 6.38 23.18 0.60
CA ALA A 12 6.48 23.28 -0.87
C ALA A 12 5.36 22.54 -1.58
N PHE A 13 4.99 21.34 -1.11
CA PHE A 13 3.90 20.55 -1.66
C PHE A 13 2.53 21.21 -1.48
N THR A 14 2.27 21.77 -0.29
CA THR A 14 1.04 22.52 -0.01
C THR A 14 0.88 23.70 -0.96
N ILE A 15 1.94 24.49 -1.15
CA ILE A 15 1.95 25.62 -2.08
C ILE A 15 1.70 25.16 -3.54
N LEU A 16 2.33 24.06 -3.96
CA LEU A 16 2.16 23.53 -5.31
C LEU A 16 0.72 23.04 -5.54
N ASN A 17 0.12 22.35 -4.57
CA ASN A 17 -1.27 21.92 -4.64
C ASN A 17 -2.22 23.11 -4.74
N ASP A 18 -2.09 24.10 -3.88
CA ASP A 18 -2.91 25.32 -3.93
C ASP A 18 -2.80 26.03 -5.28
N LEU A 19 -1.59 26.14 -5.81
CA LEU A 19 -1.37 26.71 -7.15
C LEU A 19 -2.00 25.87 -8.26
N TYR A 20 -1.94 24.53 -8.17
CA TYR A 20 -2.53 23.65 -9.16
C TYR A 20 -4.04 23.74 -9.18
N TYR A 21 -4.70 23.66 -8.02
CA TYR A 21 -6.16 23.75 -7.93
C TYR A 21 -6.69 25.12 -8.40
N ASN A 22 -5.94 26.20 -8.15
CA ASN A 22 -6.36 27.56 -8.54
C ASN A 22 -6.09 27.86 -10.02
N LYS A 23 -4.98 27.37 -10.60
CA LYS A 23 -4.54 27.76 -11.96
C LYS A 23 -4.56 26.63 -12.97
N LYS A 24 -4.51 25.36 -12.52
CA LYS A 24 -4.34 24.16 -13.37
C LYS A 24 -3.26 24.37 -14.44
N ASP A 25 -2.06 24.71 -13.99
CA ASP A 25 -0.91 25.02 -14.83
C ASP A 25 -0.05 23.76 -15.08
N ALA A 26 0.50 23.62 -16.30
CA ALA A 26 1.29 22.45 -16.69
C ALA A 26 2.61 22.30 -15.90
N GLU A 27 3.28 23.42 -15.65
CA GLU A 27 4.56 23.41 -14.91
C GLU A 27 4.32 23.03 -13.44
N VAL A 28 3.19 23.46 -12.88
CA VAL A 28 2.80 23.06 -11.52
C VAL A 28 2.43 21.58 -11.47
N ALA A 29 1.69 21.06 -12.46
CA ALA A 29 1.37 19.63 -12.55
C ALA A 29 2.66 18.77 -12.66
N LEU A 30 3.63 19.21 -13.45
CA LEU A 30 4.95 18.56 -13.57
C LEU A 30 5.71 18.61 -12.23
N ALA A 31 5.72 19.75 -11.55
CA ALA A 31 6.41 19.90 -10.27
C ALA A 31 5.80 19.02 -9.18
N ILE A 32 4.46 18.86 -9.14
CA ILE A 32 3.78 17.94 -8.23
C ILE A 32 4.12 16.48 -8.61
N SER A 33 4.13 16.15 -9.90
CA SER A 33 4.52 14.83 -10.37
C SER A 33 5.96 14.49 -9.96
N ASP A 34 6.90 15.41 -10.13
CA ASP A 34 8.30 15.24 -9.75
C ASP A 34 8.44 15.09 -8.22
N TYR A 35 7.62 15.79 -7.45
CA TYR A 35 7.54 15.61 -6.00
C TYR A 35 7.14 14.18 -5.66
N TYR A 36 6.04 13.67 -6.22
CA TYR A 36 5.58 12.29 -5.99
C TYR A 36 6.62 11.24 -6.43
N ILE A 37 7.29 11.45 -7.57
CA ILE A 37 8.36 10.57 -8.06
C ILE A 37 9.52 10.51 -7.05
N SER A 38 9.89 11.63 -6.43
CA SER A 38 10.98 11.67 -5.44
C SER A 38 10.68 10.84 -4.19
N PHE A 39 9.40 10.52 -3.92
CA PHE A 39 8.95 9.65 -2.85
C PHE A 39 8.53 8.25 -3.35
N ASN A 40 8.86 7.91 -4.60
CA ASN A 40 8.49 6.64 -5.25
C ASN A 40 6.96 6.42 -5.35
N GLU A 41 6.19 7.50 -5.31
CA GLU A 41 4.73 7.51 -5.40
C GLU A 41 4.27 7.67 -6.86
N ASN A 42 4.73 6.76 -7.73
CA ASN A 42 4.52 6.85 -9.19
C ASN A 42 3.06 6.86 -9.60
N LYS A 43 2.17 6.28 -8.81
CA LYS A 43 0.73 6.28 -9.09
C LYS A 43 0.16 7.70 -8.96
N GLN A 44 0.44 8.40 -7.87
CA GLN A 44 -0.01 9.77 -7.64
C GLN A 44 0.58 10.72 -8.70
N ALA A 45 1.85 10.49 -9.07
CA ALA A 45 2.47 11.21 -10.18
C ALA A 45 1.73 10.99 -11.51
N LEU A 46 1.28 9.77 -11.79
CA LEU A 46 0.47 9.46 -12.97
C LEU A 46 -0.90 10.12 -12.90
N ASP A 47 -1.59 10.06 -11.76
CA ASP A 47 -2.96 10.55 -11.59
C ASP A 47 -3.03 12.07 -11.85
N ILE A 48 -2.09 12.85 -11.30
CA ILE A 48 -2.04 14.32 -11.51
C ILE A 48 -1.78 14.69 -12.97
N LEU A 49 -0.88 13.97 -13.65
CA LEU A 49 -0.58 14.22 -15.06
C LEU A 49 -1.71 13.75 -15.98
N GLN A 50 -2.40 12.65 -15.64
CA GLN A 50 -3.56 12.16 -16.37
C GLN A 50 -4.77 13.07 -16.19
N GLU A 51 -4.92 13.70 -15.05
CA GLU A 51 -5.93 14.74 -14.86
C GLU A 51 -5.64 15.97 -15.74
N TYR A 52 -4.38 16.44 -15.72
CA TYR A 52 -3.99 17.60 -16.51
C TYR A 52 -4.15 17.37 -18.02
N ILE A 53 -3.74 16.19 -18.53
CA ILE A 53 -3.78 15.92 -19.98
C ILE A 53 -5.19 15.89 -20.56
N LYS A 54 -6.25 15.74 -19.74
CA LYS A 54 -7.64 15.90 -20.17
C LYS A 54 -7.95 17.34 -20.56
N LYS A 55 -7.31 18.32 -19.92
CA LYS A 55 -7.45 19.75 -20.21
C LYS A 55 -6.64 20.17 -21.44
N ASP A 56 -5.40 19.68 -21.56
CA ASP A 56 -4.51 19.98 -22.68
C ASP A 56 -3.91 18.69 -23.25
N PRO A 57 -4.66 17.98 -24.13
CA PRO A 57 -4.27 16.66 -24.67
C PRO A 57 -2.98 16.66 -25.51
N ASN A 58 -2.51 17.84 -25.93
CA ASN A 58 -1.33 18.01 -26.79
C ASN A 58 -0.12 18.57 -26.03
N ASN A 59 -0.17 18.65 -24.71
CA ASN A 59 0.95 19.14 -23.92
C ASN A 59 2.14 18.17 -23.98
N ILE A 60 3.14 18.55 -24.78
CA ILE A 60 4.28 17.69 -25.08
C ILE A 60 5.12 17.34 -23.84
N LYS A 61 5.24 18.26 -22.88
CA LYS A 61 5.98 18.01 -21.63
C LYS A 61 5.27 16.96 -20.80
N ILE A 62 3.96 17.11 -20.60
CA ILE A 62 3.12 16.15 -19.89
C ILE A 62 3.09 14.78 -20.58
N LEU A 63 2.92 14.75 -21.92
CA LEU A 63 2.93 13.50 -22.69
C LEU A 63 4.27 12.75 -22.56
N ASN A 64 5.39 13.46 -22.54
CA ASN A 64 6.71 12.85 -22.33
C ASN A 64 6.84 12.25 -20.93
N GLN A 65 6.42 12.98 -19.90
CA GLN A 65 6.48 12.51 -18.52
C GLN A 65 5.58 11.30 -18.31
N LEU A 66 4.35 11.33 -18.85
CA LEU A 66 3.43 10.19 -18.85
C LEU A 66 4.03 8.95 -19.53
N ALA A 67 4.71 9.13 -20.66
CA ALA A 67 5.36 8.01 -21.36
C ALA A 67 6.45 7.36 -20.48
N VAL A 68 7.27 8.17 -19.82
CA VAL A 68 8.33 7.67 -18.91
C VAL A 68 7.72 6.96 -17.69
N LEU A 69 6.73 7.56 -17.04
CA LEU A 69 6.09 6.97 -15.87
C LEU A 69 5.36 5.67 -16.19
N GLN A 70 4.71 5.57 -17.36
CA GLN A 70 4.08 4.31 -17.78
C GLN A 70 5.13 3.21 -18.01
N LEU A 71 6.31 3.55 -18.57
CA LEU A 71 7.40 2.59 -18.73
C LEU A 71 7.97 2.13 -17.38
N VAL A 72 8.14 3.04 -16.43
CA VAL A 72 8.58 2.72 -15.05
C VAL A 72 7.58 1.81 -14.32
N ASN A 73 6.30 1.87 -14.70
CA ASN A 73 5.25 1.01 -14.15
C ASN A 73 4.96 -0.22 -15.05
N ASP A 74 5.94 -0.67 -15.83
CA ASP A 74 5.88 -1.85 -16.71
C ASP A 74 4.71 -1.85 -17.73
N ASN A 75 4.23 -0.65 -18.11
CA ASN A 75 3.13 -0.49 -19.05
C ASN A 75 3.65 0.05 -20.40
N GLU A 76 4.37 -0.80 -21.12
CA GLU A 76 5.03 -0.46 -22.38
C GLU A 76 4.05 0.07 -23.44
N ASP A 77 2.87 -0.53 -23.56
CA ASP A 77 1.87 -0.12 -24.56
C ASP A 77 1.38 1.31 -24.36
N LYS A 78 1.05 1.67 -23.12
CA LYS A 78 0.65 3.05 -22.80
C LYS A 78 1.82 4.02 -22.92
N ALA A 79 3.03 3.58 -22.56
CA ALA A 79 4.24 4.38 -22.73
C ALA A 79 4.46 4.73 -24.22
N ILE A 80 4.34 3.74 -25.10
CA ILE A 80 4.42 3.92 -26.55
C ILE A 80 3.26 4.79 -27.06
N GLU A 81 2.03 4.61 -26.56
CA GLU A 81 0.87 5.42 -26.96
C GLU A 81 1.10 6.92 -26.70
N TYR A 82 1.55 7.27 -25.49
CA TYR A 82 1.86 8.67 -25.17
C TYR A 82 3.02 9.20 -26.04
N LYS A 83 4.05 8.40 -26.24
CA LYS A 83 5.19 8.81 -27.07
C LYS A 83 4.84 8.93 -28.56
N MET A 84 3.87 8.15 -29.05
CA MET A 84 3.33 8.30 -30.41
C MET A 84 2.57 9.62 -30.60
N LYS A 85 1.90 10.13 -29.58
CA LYS A 85 1.30 11.49 -29.63
C LYS A 85 2.39 12.54 -29.78
N VAL A 86 3.49 12.42 -29.05
CA VAL A 86 4.68 13.30 -29.18
C VAL A 86 5.30 13.19 -30.57
N TYR A 87 5.46 11.98 -31.11
CA TYR A 87 5.96 11.73 -32.45
C TYR A 87 5.11 12.45 -33.53
N LYS A 88 3.77 12.22 -33.47
CA LYS A 88 2.81 12.84 -34.42
C LYS A 88 2.78 14.36 -34.32
N TYR A 89 2.87 14.91 -33.10
CA TYR A 89 2.96 16.36 -32.90
C TYR A 89 4.19 16.95 -33.61
N HIS A 90 5.36 16.32 -33.46
CA HIS A 90 6.59 16.79 -34.12
C HIS A 90 6.58 16.54 -35.64
N GLU A 91 5.90 15.50 -36.11
CA GLU A 91 5.67 15.25 -37.53
C GLU A 91 4.82 16.39 -38.13
N PHE A 92 3.69 16.73 -37.51
CA PHE A 92 2.81 17.82 -37.93
C PHE A 92 3.53 19.16 -37.95
N ASN A 93 4.31 19.46 -36.93
CA ASN A 93 5.08 20.72 -36.83
C ASN A 93 6.40 20.69 -37.59
N LYS A 94 6.66 19.67 -38.44
CA LYS A 94 7.85 19.51 -39.27
C LYS A 94 9.17 19.56 -38.46
N ASN A 95 9.17 19.23 -37.17
CA ASN A 95 10.36 19.20 -36.33
C ASN A 95 11.02 17.82 -36.43
N ARG A 96 11.82 17.62 -37.47
CA ARG A 96 12.42 16.33 -37.82
C ARG A 96 13.34 15.76 -36.73
N ASP A 97 14.09 16.59 -36.04
CA ASP A 97 15.03 16.11 -35.00
C ASP A 97 14.29 15.57 -33.76
N LYS A 98 13.27 16.28 -33.29
CA LYS A 98 12.46 15.83 -32.17
C LYS A 98 11.58 14.63 -32.57
N GLN A 99 11.09 14.59 -33.79
CA GLN A 99 10.39 13.42 -34.35
C GLN A 99 11.31 12.18 -34.38
N LYS A 100 12.56 12.29 -34.87
CA LYS A 100 13.54 11.20 -34.86
C LYS A 100 13.81 10.71 -33.42
N LYS A 101 13.99 11.62 -32.46
CA LYS A 101 14.18 11.26 -31.06
C LYS A 101 12.98 10.48 -30.48
N ALA A 102 11.76 10.92 -30.75
CA ALA A 102 10.56 10.21 -30.31
C ALA A 102 10.45 8.81 -30.97
N LYS A 103 10.78 8.70 -32.27
CA LYS A 103 10.84 7.42 -32.98
C LYS A 103 11.88 6.46 -32.38
N ALA A 104 13.09 6.94 -32.15
CA ALA A 104 14.18 6.15 -31.57
C ALA A 104 13.79 5.61 -30.17
N TRP A 105 13.14 6.43 -29.36
CA TRP A 105 12.65 6.02 -28.05
C TRP A 105 11.60 4.91 -28.14
N ILE A 106 10.65 4.99 -29.08
CA ILE A 106 9.64 3.94 -29.31
C ILE A 106 10.32 2.64 -29.76
N LEU A 107 11.28 2.74 -30.67
CA LEU A 107 12.03 1.57 -31.20
C LEU A 107 12.94 0.93 -30.14
N SER A 108 13.32 1.64 -29.09
CA SER A 108 14.08 1.04 -27.97
C SER A 108 13.22 0.12 -27.11
N ILE A 109 11.89 0.28 -27.13
CA ILE A 109 10.92 -0.55 -26.43
C ILE A 109 10.40 -1.66 -27.35
N ASP A 110 9.89 -1.30 -28.51
CA ASP A 110 9.42 -2.23 -29.55
C ASP A 110 10.17 -1.99 -30.88
N PRO A 111 11.26 -2.72 -31.14
CA PRO A 111 12.07 -2.54 -32.35
C PRO A 111 11.31 -2.68 -33.68
N LYS A 112 10.20 -3.43 -33.68
CA LYS A 112 9.36 -3.67 -34.87
C LYS A 112 8.08 -2.82 -34.89
N TYR A 113 7.93 -1.84 -33.98
CA TYR A 113 6.70 -1.08 -33.85
C TYR A 113 6.23 -0.44 -35.18
N PHE A 114 7.12 0.16 -35.95
CA PHE A 114 6.76 0.84 -37.19
C PHE A 114 6.64 -0.11 -38.40
N ASP A 115 7.11 -1.35 -38.29
CA ASP A 115 7.03 -2.36 -39.34
C ASP A 115 5.69 -3.12 -39.33
N LYS A 116 4.95 -3.05 -38.22
CA LYS A 116 3.64 -3.68 -38.07
C LYS A 116 2.60 -2.98 -38.96
N PRO A 117 1.85 -3.71 -39.82
CA PRO A 117 0.82 -3.10 -40.67
C PRO A 117 -0.28 -2.44 -39.78
N LEU A 118 -0.73 -1.26 -40.19
CA LEU A 118 -1.72 -0.45 -39.47
C LEU A 118 -3.03 -1.20 -39.11
N LYS A 119 -3.42 -2.18 -39.93
CA LYS A 119 -4.62 -3.01 -39.72
C LYS A 119 -4.43 -4.06 -38.62
N SER A 120 -3.23 -4.63 -38.46
CA SER A 120 -2.94 -5.61 -37.40
C SER A 120 -2.88 -4.95 -36.03
N LYS A 121 -2.34 -3.73 -35.95
CA LYS A 121 -2.29 -2.94 -34.71
C LYS A 121 -3.68 -2.60 -34.15
N LYS A 122 -4.68 -2.41 -35.05
CA LYS A 122 -6.07 -2.14 -34.64
C LYS A 122 -6.79 -3.40 -34.19
N VAL A 123 -6.54 -4.53 -34.89
CA VAL A 123 -7.17 -5.82 -34.56
C VAL A 123 -6.55 -6.46 -33.31
N GLU A 124 -5.22 -6.35 -33.11
CA GLU A 124 -4.57 -6.77 -31.87
C GLU A 124 -5.09 -5.93 -30.68
N LYS A 125 -5.12 -4.60 -30.84
CA LYS A 125 -5.63 -3.71 -29.79
C LYS A 125 -7.13 -3.93 -29.50
N GLU A 126 -7.94 -4.28 -30.52
CA GLU A 126 -9.35 -4.64 -30.32
C GLU A 126 -9.53 -6.04 -29.70
N LYS A 127 -8.63 -6.99 -30.00
CA LYS A 127 -8.61 -8.32 -29.33
C LYS A 127 -8.16 -8.20 -27.88
N GLU A 128 -7.05 -7.52 -27.64
CA GLU A 128 -6.55 -7.25 -26.28
C GLU A 128 -7.55 -6.42 -25.46
N LEU A 129 -8.20 -5.43 -26.09
CA LEU A 129 -9.25 -4.65 -25.44
C LEU A 129 -10.51 -5.47 -25.16
N LYS A 130 -10.85 -6.45 -26.05
CA LYS A 130 -11.97 -7.38 -25.82
C LYS A 130 -11.62 -8.43 -24.76
N GLU A 131 -10.40 -8.96 -24.75
CA GLU A 131 -9.92 -9.85 -23.69
C GLU A 131 -9.79 -9.10 -22.36
N GLN A 132 -9.20 -7.89 -22.34
CA GLN A 132 -9.15 -7.06 -21.14
C GLN A 132 -10.54 -6.64 -20.66
N LYS A 133 -11.49 -6.31 -21.55
CA LYS A 133 -12.87 -6.05 -21.17
C LYS A 133 -13.56 -7.30 -20.66
N LYS A 134 -13.32 -8.47 -21.25
CA LYS A 134 -13.86 -9.74 -20.76
C LYS A 134 -13.28 -10.12 -19.40
N TYR A 135 -11.94 -9.94 -19.19
CA TYR A 135 -11.31 -10.11 -17.88
C TYR A 135 -11.80 -9.05 -16.89
N GLN A 136 -11.95 -7.79 -17.32
CA GLN A 136 -12.51 -6.72 -16.48
C GLN A 136 -14.00 -6.92 -16.21
N GLU A 137 -14.79 -7.40 -17.16
CA GLU A 137 -16.21 -7.74 -16.95
C GLU A 137 -16.38 -8.98 -16.08
N GLU A 138 -15.53 -10.00 -16.20
CA GLU A 138 -15.50 -11.14 -15.30
C GLU A 138 -14.96 -10.76 -13.90
N GLU A 139 -13.96 -9.86 -13.79
CA GLU A 139 -13.55 -9.27 -12.53
C GLU A 139 -14.59 -8.28 -11.98
N ILE A 140 -15.20 -7.44 -12.82
CA ILE A 140 -16.24 -6.48 -12.42
C ILE A 140 -17.53 -7.21 -12.03
N ASN A 141 -17.95 -8.26 -12.72
CA ASN A 141 -19.11 -9.05 -12.31
C ASN A 141 -18.83 -9.84 -11.03
N ASN A 142 -17.63 -10.38 -10.85
CA ASN A 142 -17.19 -10.93 -9.57
C ASN A 142 -16.98 -9.84 -8.49
N TYR A 143 -16.72 -8.58 -8.89
CA TYR A 143 -16.56 -7.42 -8.01
C TYR A 143 -17.91 -6.78 -7.64
N GLN A 144 -18.85 -6.69 -8.58
CA GLN A 144 -20.17 -6.08 -8.34
C GLN A 144 -21.10 -6.94 -7.49
N ASP A 145 -20.99 -8.27 -7.58
CA ASP A 145 -21.75 -9.20 -6.71
C ASP A 145 -21.25 -9.23 -5.25
N ASN A 146 -20.11 -8.58 -4.94
CA ASN A 146 -19.50 -8.58 -3.61
C ASN A 146 -19.09 -7.21 -3.06
N GLN A 147 -19.42 -6.11 -3.73
CA GLN A 147 -19.18 -4.78 -3.16
C GLN A 147 -20.25 -4.42 -2.13
N VAL A 148 -20.04 -4.85 -0.90
CA VAL A 148 -20.55 -4.11 0.24
C VAL A 148 -19.80 -2.76 0.23
N VAL A 149 -20.43 -1.71 -0.31
CA VAL A 149 -19.93 -0.34 -0.12
C VAL A 149 -19.90 -0.11 1.40
N PRO A 150 -18.73 0.08 2.01
CA PRO A 150 -18.67 0.17 3.46
C PRO A 150 -19.42 1.41 3.91
N ASN A 151 -20.49 1.23 4.69
CA ASN A 151 -21.08 2.34 5.43
C ASN A 151 -20.13 2.62 6.60
N TYR A 152 -19.24 3.61 6.43
CA TYR A 152 -18.25 3.96 7.45
C TYR A 152 -18.92 4.66 8.63
N GLU A 153 -19.20 3.87 9.68
CA GLU A 153 -19.63 4.41 10.96
C GLU A 153 -18.53 5.35 11.53
N LYS A 154 -18.95 6.40 12.25
CA LYS A 154 -18.03 7.32 12.93
C LYS A 154 -17.83 6.86 14.38
N PHE A 155 -16.63 7.05 14.92
CA PHE A 155 -16.39 6.82 16.34
C PHE A 155 -17.15 7.85 17.20
N GLU A 156 -17.65 7.41 18.35
CA GLU A 156 -18.33 8.27 19.32
C GLU A 156 -17.37 9.19 20.09
N PHE A 157 -16.08 9.14 19.77
CA PHE A 157 -15.04 9.95 20.41
C PHE A 157 -14.03 10.44 19.37
N ALA A 158 -13.39 11.59 19.68
CA ALA A 158 -12.28 12.07 18.87
C ALA A 158 -11.04 11.21 19.12
N ALA A 159 -10.57 10.53 18.07
CA ALA A 159 -9.33 9.77 18.11
C ALA A 159 -8.13 10.74 17.99
N ASN A 160 -7.16 10.61 18.88
CA ASN A 160 -5.92 11.38 18.86
C ASN A 160 -4.67 10.53 18.64
N SER A 161 -4.85 9.21 18.49
CA SER A 161 -3.82 8.29 18.01
C SER A 161 -4.48 7.05 17.42
N TRP A 162 -3.79 6.36 16.52
CA TRP A 162 -4.34 5.19 15.84
C TRP A 162 -3.24 4.24 15.35
N GLY A 163 -3.68 3.06 14.92
CA GLY A 163 -2.90 2.02 14.28
C GLY A 163 -3.80 1.01 13.59
N SER A 164 -3.25 -0.10 13.24
CA SER A 164 -3.94 -1.24 12.64
C SER A 164 -4.05 -2.41 13.61
N GLY A 165 -4.90 -3.35 13.28
CA GLY A 165 -5.06 -4.61 13.97
C GLY A 165 -5.79 -5.62 13.11
N PHE A 166 -6.09 -6.78 13.68
CA PHE A 166 -6.87 -7.80 12.98
C PHE A 166 -7.70 -8.63 13.94
N ILE A 167 -8.86 -9.07 13.44
CA ILE A 167 -9.88 -9.78 14.21
C ILE A 167 -9.50 -11.25 14.34
N VAL A 168 -9.57 -11.77 15.56
CA VAL A 168 -9.28 -13.17 15.89
C VAL A 168 -10.38 -13.77 16.81
N GLY A 169 -10.26 -15.05 17.18
CA GLY A 169 -11.11 -15.68 18.20
C GLY A 169 -12.60 -15.66 17.89
N LYS A 170 -12.97 -16.05 16.66
CA LYS A 170 -14.37 -16.09 16.19
C LYS A 170 -15.04 -14.70 16.25
N GLY A 171 -14.28 -13.64 15.98
CA GLY A 171 -14.81 -12.28 15.93
C GLY A 171 -14.86 -11.53 17.25
N LYS A 172 -14.32 -12.11 18.33
CA LYS A 172 -14.43 -11.55 19.69
C LYS A 172 -13.23 -10.70 20.08
N TYR A 173 -12.07 -10.93 19.48
CA TYR A 173 -10.81 -10.30 19.89
C TYR A 173 -10.11 -9.63 18.72
N VAL A 174 -9.24 -8.67 19.03
CA VAL A 174 -8.36 -8.01 18.08
C VAL A 174 -6.92 -8.09 18.60
N ILE A 175 -5.99 -8.41 17.72
CA ILE A 175 -4.56 -8.28 17.95
C ILE A 175 -4.10 -6.95 17.34
N THR A 176 -3.28 -6.23 18.09
CA THR A 176 -2.60 -4.99 17.66
C THR A 176 -1.26 -4.85 18.38
N ASN A 177 -0.53 -3.77 18.16
CA ASN A 177 0.66 -3.47 18.95
C ASN A 177 0.29 -2.81 20.28
N TYR A 178 1.12 -3.07 21.32
CA TYR A 178 0.97 -2.44 22.62
C TYR A 178 1.13 -0.91 22.56
N HIS A 179 2.12 -0.42 21.79
CA HIS A 179 2.35 1.02 21.67
C HIS A 179 1.15 1.77 21.06
N VAL A 180 0.36 1.10 20.21
CA VAL A 180 -0.86 1.69 19.61
C VAL A 180 -1.87 2.01 20.69
N ILE A 181 -2.03 1.14 21.71
CA ILE A 181 -3.07 1.26 22.75
C ILE A 181 -2.54 1.81 24.09
N HIS A 182 -1.25 2.12 24.15
CA HIS A 182 -0.64 2.60 25.39
C HIS A 182 -1.25 3.95 25.83
N ASN A 183 -1.65 4.02 27.09
CA ASN A 183 -2.35 5.16 27.70
C ASN A 183 -3.74 5.47 27.08
N ALA A 184 -4.37 4.51 26.42
CA ALA A 184 -5.71 4.69 25.90
C ALA A 184 -6.76 4.74 27.01
N ARG A 185 -7.59 5.79 27.03
CA ARG A 185 -8.81 5.87 27.87
C ARG A 185 -9.99 5.20 27.18
N ARG A 186 -10.09 5.36 25.86
CA ARG A 186 -11.11 4.71 25.04
C ARG A 186 -10.45 4.07 23.84
N ILE A 187 -10.93 2.90 23.45
CA ILE A 187 -10.47 2.17 22.26
C ILE A 187 -11.69 1.82 21.42
N GLY A 188 -11.68 2.28 20.19
CA GLY A 188 -12.63 1.86 19.17
C GLY A 188 -11.91 1.14 18.05
N VAL A 189 -12.56 0.15 17.47
CA VAL A 189 -12.02 -0.55 16.29
C VAL A 189 -13.05 -0.54 15.18
N ARG A 190 -12.61 -0.29 13.94
CA ARG A 190 -13.43 -0.32 12.75
C ARG A 190 -12.84 -1.30 11.76
N ASN A 191 -13.60 -2.29 11.33
CA ASN A 191 -13.13 -3.24 10.33
C ASN A 191 -13.11 -2.63 8.91
N GLY A 192 -12.50 -3.33 7.96
CA GLY A 192 -12.42 -2.87 6.58
C GLY A 192 -13.79 -2.74 5.87
N LEU A 193 -14.87 -3.26 6.47
CA LEU A 193 -16.25 -3.06 6.01
C LEU A 193 -16.93 -1.85 6.67
N GLY A 194 -16.21 -1.05 7.47
CA GLY A 194 -16.73 0.16 8.09
C GLY A 194 -17.45 -0.03 9.43
N GLN A 195 -17.63 -1.26 9.91
CA GLN A 195 -18.36 -1.54 11.16
C GLN A 195 -17.49 -1.23 12.38
N ILE A 196 -18.05 -0.48 13.36
CA ILE A 196 -17.36 -0.09 14.60
C ILE A 196 -17.76 -0.99 15.77
N ARG A 197 -16.78 -1.23 16.66
CA ARG A 197 -16.93 -1.86 17.98
C ARG A 197 -16.09 -1.11 19.00
N ASN A 198 -16.56 -1.05 20.22
CA ASN A 198 -15.73 -0.63 21.35
C ASN A 198 -14.88 -1.81 21.82
N ALA A 199 -13.70 -1.50 22.36
CA ALA A 199 -12.78 -2.53 22.79
C ALA A 199 -12.14 -2.17 24.15
N LYS A 200 -11.73 -3.21 24.89
CA LYS A 200 -10.92 -3.08 26.10
C LYS A 200 -9.70 -3.98 26.03
N VAL A 201 -8.61 -3.55 26.61
CA VAL A 201 -7.38 -4.36 26.72
C VAL A 201 -7.66 -5.51 27.69
N VAL A 202 -7.34 -6.74 27.30
CA VAL A 202 -7.48 -7.93 28.14
C VAL A 202 -6.16 -8.62 28.41
N ASP A 203 -5.17 -8.46 27.51
CA ASP A 203 -3.81 -8.93 27.73
C ASP A 203 -2.83 -8.14 26.85
N PHE A 204 -1.56 -8.10 27.25
CA PHE A 204 -0.50 -7.48 26.47
C PHE A 204 0.90 -7.96 26.87
N SER A 205 1.84 -7.80 25.97
CA SER A 205 3.26 -7.97 26.22
C SER A 205 4.01 -6.71 25.79
N LYS A 206 4.53 -5.94 26.73
CA LYS A 206 5.39 -4.78 26.44
C LYS A 206 6.66 -5.20 25.70
N LYS A 207 7.26 -6.33 26.12
CA LYS A 207 8.49 -6.86 25.51
C LYS A 207 8.32 -7.24 24.05
N LEU A 208 7.16 -7.79 23.69
CA LEU A 208 6.84 -8.20 22.32
C LEU A 208 6.09 -7.11 21.55
N ASP A 209 5.74 -6.01 22.21
CA ASP A 209 4.86 -4.96 21.66
C ASP A 209 3.56 -5.51 21.04
N LEU A 210 2.93 -6.44 21.72
CA LEU A 210 1.65 -7.03 21.34
C LEU A 210 0.57 -6.73 22.37
N ALA A 211 -0.66 -6.53 21.92
CA ALA A 211 -1.84 -6.37 22.76
C ALA A 211 -3.02 -7.15 22.21
N LEU A 212 -3.82 -7.69 23.14
CA LEU A 212 -5.08 -8.36 22.89
C LEU A 212 -6.22 -7.48 23.40
N LEU A 213 -7.13 -7.15 22.50
CA LEU A 213 -8.34 -6.40 22.80
C LEU A 213 -9.55 -7.32 22.77
N GLN A 214 -10.48 -7.15 23.70
CA GLN A 214 -11.78 -7.78 23.69
C GLN A 214 -12.83 -6.78 23.22
N LEU A 215 -13.66 -7.18 22.28
CA LEU A 215 -14.73 -6.35 21.73
C LEU A 215 -15.99 -6.40 22.62
N ASP A 216 -16.73 -5.30 22.65
CA ASP A 216 -18.05 -5.21 23.29
C ASP A 216 -19.06 -6.14 22.62
N ARG A 217 -19.01 -6.25 21.31
CA ARG A 217 -19.83 -7.13 20.46
C ARG A 217 -18.94 -7.87 19.48
N ASN A 218 -19.23 -9.15 19.25
CA ASN A 218 -18.48 -9.93 18.27
C ASN A 218 -18.73 -9.41 16.84
N TYR A 219 -17.71 -9.45 16.01
CA TYR A 219 -17.90 -9.47 14.57
C TYR A 219 -18.39 -10.84 14.13
N HIS A 220 -18.94 -10.91 12.93
CA HIS A 220 -19.32 -12.21 12.37
C HIS A 220 -18.11 -13.16 12.32
N HIS A 221 -18.26 -14.41 12.73
CA HIS A 221 -17.14 -15.36 12.86
C HIS A 221 -16.37 -15.61 11.54
N LYS A 222 -17.00 -15.41 10.37
CA LYS A 222 -16.35 -15.53 9.05
C LYS A 222 -15.35 -14.38 8.78
N ILE A 223 -15.49 -13.28 9.48
CA ILE A 223 -14.59 -12.11 9.38
C ILE A 223 -13.29 -12.37 10.16
N SER A 224 -13.35 -13.20 11.19
CA SER A 224 -12.20 -13.50 12.05
C SER A 224 -11.13 -14.27 11.30
N LEU A 225 -9.87 -13.84 11.42
CA LEU A 225 -8.77 -14.66 10.94
C LEU A 225 -8.76 -16.01 11.63
N LYS A 226 -8.55 -17.05 10.86
CA LYS A 226 -8.38 -18.40 11.38
C LYS A 226 -7.01 -18.47 12.07
N THR A 227 -6.97 -18.20 13.35
CA THR A 227 -5.77 -18.17 14.20
C THR A 227 -4.98 -19.48 14.27
N LYS A 228 -5.33 -20.46 13.45
CA LYS A 228 -4.67 -21.76 13.40
C LYS A 228 -3.60 -21.85 12.32
N ILE A 229 -3.33 -20.76 11.57
CA ILE A 229 -2.51 -20.81 10.36
C ILE A 229 -1.41 -19.76 10.48
N PHE A 230 -0.47 -19.96 11.39
CA PHE A 230 0.74 -19.16 11.48
C PHE A 230 1.87 -19.83 10.72
N LYS A 231 2.45 -19.12 9.79
CA LYS A 231 3.59 -19.58 9.03
C LYS A 231 4.87 -18.89 9.54
N ASN A 232 5.91 -19.68 9.73
CA ASN A 232 7.22 -19.09 10.01
C ASN A 232 7.74 -18.39 8.75
N PRO A 233 8.20 -17.13 8.86
CA PRO A 233 8.81 -16.42 7.74
C PRO A 233 10.13 -17.06 7.34
N ARG A 234 10.47 -17.00 6.05
CA ARG A 234 11.77 -17.39 5.52
C ARG A 234 12.29 -16.27 4.63
N PRO A 235 13.57 -15.95 4.62
CA PRO A 235 14.14 -14.98 3.70
C PRO A 235 13.74 -15.31 2.25
N GLY A 236 13.30 -14.30 1.49
CA GLY A 236 12.82 -14.44 0.11
C GLY A 236 11.32 -14.80 -0.02
N ASP A 237 10.61 -15.13 1.06
CA ASP A 237 9.16 -15.34 0.99
C ASP A 237 8.45 -14.00 0.62
N ASP A 238 7.56 -14.02 -0.39
CA ASP A 238 6.66 -12.91 -0.70
C ASP A 238 5.70 -12.67 0.46
N VAL A 239 5.55 -11.41 0.86
CA VAL A 239 4.65 -11.00 1.94
C VAL A 239 3.89 -9.73 1.58
N VAL A 240 2.70 -9.59 2.14
CA VAL A 240 1.87 -8.40 2.04
C VAL A 240 1.37 -7.99 3.42
N THR A 241 1.26 -6.69 3.66
CA THR A 241 0.52 -6.16 4.80
C THR A 241 -0.74 -5.46 4.32
N ILE A 242 -1.79 -5.53 5.13
CA ILE A 242 -3.02 -4.77 4.94
C ILE A 242 -3.24 -3.97 6.21
N GLY A 243 -3.31 -2.65 6.10
CA GLY A 243 -3.41 -1.76 7.25
C GLY A 243 -3.97 -0.41 6.87
N PHE A 244 -3.95 0.51 7.81
CA PHE A 244 -4.52 1.84 7.69
C PHE A 244 -3.44 2.91 7.87
N PRO A 245 -2.48 3.02 6.93
CA PRO A 245 -1.50 4.10 6.96
C PRO A 245 -2.21 5.41 6.62
N GLY A 246 -1.81 6.49 7.27
CA GLY A 246 -2.34 7.81 6.96
C GLY A 246 -2.74 8.61 8.18
N ILE A 247 -3.13 9.86 7.94
CA ILE A 247 -3.50 10.84 8.96
C ILE A 247 -4.97 11.25 8.74
N GLY A 248 -5.76 11.27 9.81
CA GLY A 248 -7.13 11.78 9.80
C GLY A 248 -8.09 10.99 8.90
N GLU A 249 -8.87 11.70 8.09
CA GLU A 249 -9.93 11.11 7.26
C GLU A 249 -9.40 10.24 6.12
N THR A 250 -8.13 10.35 5.74
CA THR A 250 -7.53 9.50 4.70
C THR A 250 -7.32 8.05 5.12
N ALA A 251 -7.33 7.77 6.43
CA ALA A 251 -7.19 6.43 6.99
C ALA A 251 -8.50 5.61 7.00
N TRP A 252 -9.51 5.99 6.21
CA TRP A 252 -10.81 5.31 6.22
C TRP A 252 -10.77 3.93 5.55
N GLN A 253 -9.96 3.78 4.50
CA GLN A 253 -9.80 2.52 3.78
C GLN A 253 -8.44 1.89 4.06
N PRO A 254 -8.37 0.58 4.29
CA PRO A 254 -7.08 -0.08 4.42
C PRO A 254 -6.37 -0.14 3.06
N THR A 255 -5.06 -0.04 3.12
CA THR A 255 -4.19 -0.22 1.96
C THR A 255 -3.54 -1.60 1.99
N ILE A 256 -3.10 -2.10 0.84
CA ILE A 256 -2.24 -3.26 0.72
C ILE A 256 -0.86 -2.81 0.25
N THR A 257 0.18 -3.28 0.94
CA THR A 257 1.58 -3.04 0.57
C THR A 257 2.31 -4.37 0.54
N GLU A 258 3.18 -4.58 -0.44
CA GLU A 258 3.91 -5.82 -0.63
C GLU A 258 5.43 -5.67 -0.47
N GLY A 259 6.08 -6.80 -0.29
CA GLY A 259 7.53 -6.92 -0.22
C GLY A 259 7.93 -8.37 0.00
N ILE A 260 9.18 -8.57 0.40
CA ILE A 260 9.71 -9.87 0.76
C ILE A 260 10.22 -9.87 2.21
N VAL A 261 10.34 -11.05 2.79
CA VAL A 261 11.10 -11.24 4.02
C VAL A 261 12.58 -11.08 3.71
N SER A 262 13.25 -10.10 4.31
CA SER A 262 14.68 -9.82 4.06
C SER A 262 15.58 -10.60 5.00
N LYS A 263 15.24 -10.64 6.30
CA LYS A 263 16.00 -11.35 7.33
C LYS A 263 15.06 -11.89 8.41
N VAL A 264 15.33 -13.09 8.90
CA VAL A 264 14.66 -13.66 10.07
C VAL A 264 15.67 -13.74 11.20
N PHE A 265 15.36 -13.10 12.33
CA PHE A 265 16.22 -13.15 13.50
C PHE A 265 16.08 -14.50 14.23
N THR A 266 17.18 -15.03 14.73
CA THR A 266 17.29 -16.31 15.47
C THR A 266 17.28 -16.07 16.97
N GLU A 267 17.36 -17.13 17.76
CA GLU A 267 17.39 -17.01 19.24
C GLU A 267 18.68 -16.32 19.74
N ASP A 268 19.76 -16.35 18.93
CA ASP A 268 21.03 -15.71 19.24
C ASP A 268 21.07 -14.22 18.88
N ASP A 269 20.05 -13.73 18.15
CA ASP A 269 19.94 -12.32 17.80
C ASP A 269 19.30 -11.51 18.94
N ALA A 270 19.58 -10.21 18.99
CA ALA A 270 18.99 -9.29 19.97
C ALA A 270 17.44 -9.27 19.94
N TYR A 271 16.84 -9.66 18.82
CA TYR A 271 15.38 -9.58 18.58
C TYR A 271 14.82 -10.88 17.99
N PRO A 272 14.91 -12.02 18.70
CA PRO A 272 14.54 -13.33 18.14
C PRO A 272 13.08 -13.47 17.77
N ALA A 273 12.21 -12.61 18.32
CA ALA A 273 10.78 -12.59 18.06
C ALA A 273 10.38 -11.91 16.74
N THR A 274 11.34 -11.33 16.00
CA THR A 274 11.08 -10.46 14.85
C THR A 274 11.69 -10.98 13.53
N PHE A 275 11.31 -10.33 12.44
CA PHE A 275 11.95 -10.44 11.13
C PHE A 275 11.92 -9.09 10.42
N MET A 276 12.78 -8.92 9.42
CA MET A 276 12.82 -7.74 8.56
C MET A 276 12.13 -8.04 7.23
N THR A 277 11.52 -7.02 6.65
CA THR A 277 10.85 -7.07 5.36
C THR A 277 11.10 -5.79 4.56
N THR A 278 11.03 -5.89 3.24
CA THR A 278 11.06 -4.73 2.34
C THR A 278 9.70 -4.01 2.24
N ILE A 279 8.68 -4.48 2.98
CA ILE A 279 7.42 -3.73 3.07
C ILE A 279 7.68 -2.38 3.71
N ALA A 280 7.30 -1.29 3.06
CA ALA A 280 7.27 0.03 3.65
C ALA A 280 6.19 0.08 4.75
N ILE A 281 6.63 -0.04 6.02
CA ILE A 281 5.71 0.03 7.17
C ILE A 281 5.67 1.47 7.65
N ASN A 282 4.63 2.18 7.26
CA ASN A 282 4.36 3.56 7.62
C ASN A 282 3.57 3.67 8.93
N PRO A 283 3.58 4.84 9.61
CA PRO A 283 2.69 5.12 10.74
C PRO A 283 1.23 4.79 10.38
N GLY A 284 0.56 4.08 11.27
CA GLY A 284 -0.80 3.55 11.04
C GLY A 284 -0.83 2.07 10.59
N ASN A 285 0.21 1.53 9.97
CA ASN A 285 0.31 0.10 9.69
C ASN A 285 0.64 -0.75 10.92
N SER A 286 1.16 -0.13 11.99
CA SER A 286 1.52 -0.81 13.24
C SER A 286 0.36 -1.63 13.79
N GLY A 287 0.63 -2.90 14.12
CA GLY A 287 -0.37 -3.85 14.61
C GLY A 287 -1.14 -4.58 13.51
N GLY A 288 -1.01 -4.15 12.25
CA GLY A 288 -1.63 -4.81 11.10
C GLY A 288 -1.04 -6.19 10.81
N PRO A 289 -1.82 -7.08 10.16
CA PRO A 289 -1.35 -8.42 9.81
C PRO A 289 -0.40 -8.39 8.62
N ILE A 290 0.60 -9.27 8.64
CA ILE A 290 1.43 -9.59 7.47
C ILE A 290 1.10 -11.02 7.04
N PHE A 291 0.76 -11.19 5.76
CA PHE A 291 0.40 -12.47 5.15
C PHE A 291 1.41 -12.90 4.10
N ASP A 292 1.51 -14.22 3.88
CA ASP A 292 2.04 -14.73 2.61
C ASP A 292 0.96 -14.65 1.51
N LEU A 293 1.32 -14.89 0.26
CA LEU A 293 0.38 -14.86 -0.86
C LEU A 293 -0.67 -16.01 -0.82
N ASN A 294 -0.57 -16.93 0.12
CA ASN A 294 -1.57 -17.96 0.37
C ASN A 294 -2.58 -17.53 1.46
N GLY A 295 -2.41 -16.34 2.05
CA GLY A 295 -3.25 -15.83 3.13
C GLY A 295 -2.96 -16.45 4.49
N ASN A 296 -1.79 -17.03 4.68
CA ASN A 296 -1.34 -17.46 6.00
C ASN A 296 -0.71 -16.28 6.74
N LEU A 297 -1.02 -16.12 8.01
CA LEU A 297 -0.47 -15.06 8.84
C LEU A 297 1.01 -15.36 9.16
N VAL A 298 1.90 -14.48 8.72
CA VAL A 298 3.36 -14.59 8.89
C VAL A 298 3.83 -13.72 10.05
N GLY A 299 3.24 -12.54 10.23
CA GLY A 299 3.65 -11.62 11.28
C GLY A 299 2.65 -10.52 11.57
N VAL A 300 3.04 -9.66 12.51
CA VAL A 300 2.37 -8.42 12.87
C VAL A 300 3.28 -7.27 12.51
N ALA A 301 2.79 -6.33 11.72
CA ALA A 301 3.53 -5.16 11.31
C ALA A 301 3.93 -4.32 12.54
N TYR A 302 5.19 -3.94 12.54
CA TYR A 302 5.79 -3.16 13.60
C TYR A 302 6.46 -1.98 12.93
N ALA A 303 5.79 -0.82 12.91
CA ALA A 303 6.38 0.37 12.32
C ALA A 303 7.68 0.65 13.04
N SER A 304 8.73 0.84 12.27
CA SER A 304 10.04 1.22 12.75
C SER A 304 9.88 2.23 13.89
N LEU A 305 9.90 1.72 15.11
CA LEU A 305 10.00 2.59 16.27
C LEU A 305 11.20 3.45 16.06
N ASN A 306 10.97 4.73 16.09
CA ASN A 306 12.00 5.74 16.06
C ASN A 306 13.31 5.18 16.60
N LYS A 307 14.36 5.23 15.80
CA LYS A 307 15.76 5.09 16.18
C LYS A 307 16.04 5.64 17.62
N LEU A 308 15.29 6.68 18.01
CA LEU A 308 15.24 7.29 19.34
C LEU A 308 14.79 6.38 20.48
N ASN A 309 13.86 5.44 20.27
CA ASN A 309 13.39 4.58 21.36
C ASN A 309 14.35 3.42 21.62
N TRP A 310 15.10 3.02 20.62
CA TRP A 310 16.16 2.01 20.75
C TRP A 310 17.40 2.60 21.40
N ILE A 311 17.73 3.85 21.05
CA ILE A 311 18.80 4.64 21.71
C ILE A 311 18.42 4.94 23.16
N LYS A 312 17.17 5.32 23.47
CA LYS A 312 16.70 5.55 24.85
C LYS A 312 16.63 4.29 25.69
N ALA A 313 16.50 3.12 25.09
CA ALA A 313 16.53 1.84 25.79
C ALA A 313 17.96 1.31 26.05
N GLY A 314 18.99 2.05 25.65
CA GLY A 314 20.40 1.64 25.79
C GLY A 314 20.79 0.44 24.91
N LEU A 315 19.96 0.17 23.86
CA LEU A 315 20.08 -1.04 23.03
C LEU A 315 20.70 -0.76 21.65
N ALA A 316 21.03 0.49 21.35
CA ALA A 316 21.74 0.88 20.14
C ALA A 316 22.64 2.10 20.38
N GLU A 317 23.92 1.87 20.47
CA GLU A 317 24.94 2.81 20.04
C GLU A 317 24.94 2.73 18.50
N GLU A 318 24.58 3.83 17.81
CA GLU A 318 24.74 4.04 16.35
C GLU A 318 24.55 2.85 15.41
N ILE A 319 23.41 2.17 15.42
CA ILE A 319 23.07 1.28 14.31
C ILE A 319 22.41 2.13 13.23
N SER A 320 23.11 2.28 12.10
CA SER A 320 22.56 2.74 10.83
C SER A 320 21.59 1.67 10.33
N LEU A 321 20.32 1.72 10.79
CA LEU A 321 19.28 0.87 10.25
C LEU A 321 18.87 1.44 8.88
N PRO A 322 18.73 0.60 7.83
CA PRO A 322 18.18 1.06 6.56
C PRO A 322 16.81 1.69 6.80
N THR A 323 16.60 2.90 6.32
CA THR A 323 15.37 3.69 6.51
C THR A 323 14.17 3.08 5.79
N ASP A 324 14.41 2.21 4.81
CA ASP A 324 13.39 1.67 3.89
C ASP A 324 12.97 0.22 4.22
N MET A 325 13.34 -0.28 5.41
CA MET A 325 12.97 -1.62 5.83
C MET A 325 11.93 -1.61 6.96
N GLY A 326 10.90 -2.42 6.78
CA GLY A 326 9.91 -2.69 7.81
C GLY A 326 10.37 -3.80 8.76
N TYR A 327 9.90 -3.72 10.00
CA TYR A 327 10.05 -4.77 11.00
C TYR A 327 8.71 -5.43 11.28
N ALA A 328 8.74 -6.71 11.63
CA ALA A 328 7.53 -7.44 11.95
C ALA A 328 7.78 -8.43 13.10
N ILE A 329 6.79 -8.57 13.94
CA ILE A 329 6.76 -9.59 15.01
C ILE A 329 6.30 -10.90 14.38
N LYS A 330 7.04 -11.99 14.59
CA LYS A 330 6.65 -13.32 14.09
C LYS A 330 5.28 -13.71 14.63
N SER A 331 4.40 -14.18 13.75
CA SER A 331 3.01 -14.52 14.11
C SER A 331 2.88 -15.51 15.26
N ARG A 332 3.86 -16.43 15.41
CA ARG A 332 3.92 -17.40 16.53
C ARG A 332 3.97 -16.73 17.91
N MET A 333 4.44 -15.46 18.00
CA MET A 333 4.52 -14.73 19.27
C MET A 333 3.16 -14.34 19.82
N ILE A 334 2.12 -14.35 18.99
CA ILE A 334 0.73 -14.10 19.41
C ILE A 334 0.30 -15.10 20.50
N ASN A 335 0.84 -16.33 20.50
CA ASN A 335 0.56 -17.31 21.54
C ASN A 335 0.94 -16.88 22.95
N LYS A 336 1.78 -15.85 23.09
CA LYS A 336 2.18 -15.33 24.41
C LYS A 336 1.09 -14.46 25.07
N ILE A 337 0.11 -13.99 24.27
CA ILE A 337 -1.00 -13.13 24.74
C ILE A 337 -2.37 -13.70 24.37
N PHE A 338 -2.44 -14.68 23.47
CA PHE A 338 -3.69 -15.29 23.02
C PHE A 338 -3.48 -16.76 22.73
N GLU A 339 -3.96 -17.64 23.61
CA GLU A 339 -3.90 -19.08 23.40
C GLU A 339 -4.73 -19.49 22.18
N TYR A 340 -4.09 -20.17 21.25
CA TYR A 340 -4.76 -20.81 20.14
C TYR A 340 -4.10 -22.18 19.85
N LYS A 341 -4.92 -23.13 19.42
CA LYS A 341 -4.40 -24.43 18.98
C LYS A 341 -3.93 -24.33 17.54
N GLN A 342 -2.64 -24.53 17.34
CA GLN A 342 -2.04 -24.52 16.02
C GLN A 342 -2.65 -25.61 15.12
N ASN A 343 -3.16 -25.25 13.95
CA ASN A 343 -3.54 -26.21 12.92
C ASN A 343 -2.33 -26.40 11.99
N LYS A 344 -1.90 -27.64 11.79
CA LYS A 344 -0.74 -27.98 10.94
C LYS A 344 -1.02 -27.82 9.43
N LYS A 345 -2.26 -27.55 9.00
CA LYS A 345 -2.60 -27.40 7.58
C LYS A 345 -2.57 -25.94 7.16
N PHE A 346 -1.53 -25.59 6.41
CA PHE A 346 -1.44 -24.29 5.73
C PHE A 346 -2.37 -24.26 4.51
N ASN A 347 -2.79 -23.04 4.15
CA ASN A 347 -3.44 -22.82 2.88
C ASN A 347 -2.36 -22.79 1.79
N ASN A 348 -2.45 -23.69 0.80
CA ASN A 348 -1.50 -23.77 -0.30
C ASN A 348 -2.02 -23.08 -1.58
N LYS A 349 -3.26 -22.57 -1.56
CA LYS A 349 -3.82 -21.83 -2.69
C LYS A 349 -3.21 -20.44 -2.73
N LYS A 350 -2.46 -20.14 -3.78
CA LYS A 350 -1.95 -18.80 -4.03
C LYS A 350 -3.08 -17.88 -4.52
N TYR A 351 -3.18 -16.69 -3.94
CA TYR A 351 -4.09 -15.63 -4.35
C TYR A 351 -3.35 -14.56 -5.14
N SER A 352 -4.03 -13.88 -6.06
CA SER A 352 -3.58 -12.57 -6.51
C SER A 352 -3.65 -11.58 -5.34
N ARG A 353 -2.89 -10.48 -5.41
CA ARG A 353 -2.90 -9.46 -4.35
C ARG A 353 -4.29 -8.86 -4.14
N ALA A 354 -5.01 -8.59 -5.24
CA ALA A 354 -6.39 -8.09 -5.20
C ALA A 354 -7.34 -9.09 -4.51
N ALA A 355 -7.29 -10.38 -4.88
CA ALA A 355 -8.11 -11.41 -4.25
C ALA A 355 -7.77 -11.60 -2.76
N LEU A 356 -6.48 -11.49 -2.40
CA LEU A 356 -6.05 -11.57 -1.01
C LEU A 356 -6.56 -10.37 -0.21
N TYR A 357 -6.45 -9.16 -0.78
CA TYR A 357 -6.99 -7.95 -0.16
C TYR A 357 -8.48 -8.09 0.14
N GLN A 358 -9.29 -8.43 -0.85
CA GLN A 358 -10.74 -8.61 -0.68
C GLN A 358 -11.08 -9.66 0.38
N LYS A 359 -10.35 -10.78 0.36
CA LYS A 359 -10.55 -11.85 1.33
C LYS A 359 -10.24 -11.43 2.76
N MET A 360 -9.19 -10.62 2.97
CA MET A 360 -8.70 -10.24 4.29
C MET A 360 -9.31 -8.92 4.79
N LEU A 361 -9.82 -8.09 3.88
CA LEU A 361 -10.43 -6.80 4.18
C LEU A 361 -11.39 -6.82 5.38
N PRO A 362 -12.33 -7.78 5.50
CA PRO A 362 -13.24 -7.81 6.64
C PRO A 362 -12.56 -8.09 7.99
N SER A 363 -11.37 -8.70 7.96
CA SER A 363 -10.64 -9.13 9.16
C SER A 363 -9.63 -8.11 9.67
N VAL A 364 -9.30 -7.10 8.87
CA VAL A 364 -8.36 -6.04 9.25
C VAL A 364 -9.11 -4.88 9.88
N VAL A 365 -8.56 -4.28 10.93
CA VAL A 365 -9.20 -3.17 11.63
C VAL A 365 -8.31 -1.96 11.78
N PHE A 366 -8.91 -0.80 11.68
CA PHE A 366 -8.41 0.46 12.19
C PHE A 366 -8.63 0.49 13.70
N VAL A 367 -7.59 0.76 14.46
CA VAL A 367 -7.63 0.87 15.92
C VAL A 367 -7.47 2.34 16.28
N ALA A 368 -8.54 2.96 16.77
CA ALA A 368 -8.59 4.34 17.22
C ALA A 368 -8.52 4.42 18.74
N ILE A 369 -7.75 5.35 19.26
CA ILE A 369 -7.71 5.60 20.70
C ILE A 369 -7.93 7.07 21.04
N SER A 370 -8.54 7.30 22.19
CA SER A 370 -8.51 8.56 22.92
C SER A 370 -7.59 8.41 24.12
N LYS A 371 -6.66 9.31 24.30
CA LYS A 371 -5.76 9.40 25.47
C LYS A 371 -6.34 10.33 26.52
#